data_a6aed5bbf4e14feeee2ef2296fa8fc26
#
_entry.id   a6aed5bbf4e14feeee2ef2296fa8fc26
#
_cell.length_a   1.000
_cell.length_b   1.000
_cell.length_c   1.000
_cell.angle_alpha   90.00
_cell.angle_beta   90.00
_cell.angle_gamma   90.00
#
_symmetry.space_group_name_H-M   'P 1'
#
loop_
_entity.id
_entity.type
_entity.pdbx_description
1 polymer ?
#
loop_
_entity_poly.entity_id
_entity_poly.type
_entity_poly.pdbx_seq_one_letter_code
_entity_poly.pdbx_strand_id
1 'polypeptide(L)'
;MRVVVDLTRCEGYGQCAFLAPNVFTMHHSEALMYELHPDDAERERVLRAAAACPVQALVVDQMYSLGRPAKAVPATAGDGKRRARVDRIVIVGASLAGLRAAATLRREGYAGSLTLISAEPYEPYDRPPLSKQVLTGQVAAEDTALPRRIEVEAEWLLGQSATGLDLAAQQVLLADGRKVDFDRLLIATGARARPWPNEAEAALDGVFVLRTNDDAARLRRRLAERPGRVLVIGAGFTGSEVASVCRELGLDVTVAERGPAPLASALGRTIGAIAADLQRDHGVDLRCGVTVTALEGDGDGRLRRARLSDGTTLDVEVAVAALGAERNVEWLEDSGLAAGVWGVACDAGCRAFDVNGLVTENIFVAGDVARFPHPVYEYQFLALEHWGNAVTQAQVAAHNMISAESARWPHLSLPVFWSAQFGVNIKSVGVPTFADEVVIAQGSVAERRFVAVYGHQGRITAAVAFDQAMWLDFYQAQIEQAAPFPPGPGMVGAPAHTQVMPADVPERMSPAHGATVVVTGHNPDERRVTLVRRR
;
A
#
# COMPACT_ATOMS: atom_id res chain seq x y z
N MET A 1 -25.78 -9.42 0.15
CA MET A 1 -24.71 -10.45 0.00
C MET A 1 -23.36 -9.80 0.23
N ARG A 2 -22.41 -10.47 0.88
CA ARG A 2 -21.04 -9.97 1.07
C ARG A 2 -20.08 -10.82 0.24
N VAL A 3 -19.19 -10.16 -0.51
CA VAL A 3 -18.15 -10.81 -1.32
C VAL A 3 -16.80 -10.32 -0.84
N VAL A 4 -15.89 -11.24 -0.60
CA VAL A 4 -14.49 -10.94 -0.30
C VAL A 4 -13.63 -11.64 -1.33
N VAL A 5 -12.72 -10.91 -1.97
CA VAL A 5 -11.69 -11.52 -2.81
C VAL A 5 -10.42 -11.61 -2.01
N ASP A 6 -9.92 -12.80 -1.85
CA ASP A 6 -8.59 -13.00 -1.32
C ASP A 6 -7.56 -12.65 -2.37
N LEU A 7 -6.99 -11.46 -2.22
CA LEU A 7 -5.99 -10.94 -3.16
C LEU A 7 -4.66 -11.70 -3.08
N THR A 8 -4.43 -12.48 -2.00
CA THR A 8 -3.22 -13.31 -1.88
C THR A 8 -3.30 -14.54 -2.78
N ARG A 9 -4.52 -15.07 -2.99
CA ARG A 9 -4.80 -16.21 -3.87
C ARG A 9 -5.07 -15.81 -5.31
N CYS A 10 -5.58 -14.59 -5.51
CA CYS A 10 -5.98 -14.13 -6.83
C CYS A 10 -4.79 -14.09 -7.79
N GLU A 11 -4.80 -14.96 -8.80
CA GLU A 11 -3.79 -15.05 -9.86
C GLU A 11 -4.19 -14.28 -11.12
N GLY A 12 -5.27 -13.48 -11.05
CA GLY A 12 -5.69 -12.64 -12.18
C GLY A 12 -6.32 -13.40 -13.36
N TYR A 13 -6.83 -14.62 -13.18
CA TYR A 13 -7.42 -15.40 -14.29
C TYR A 13 -8.65 -14.75 -14.95
N GLY A 14 -9.25 -13.75 -14.32
CA GLY A 14 -10.34 -12.97 -14.90
C GLY A 14 -11.69 -13.69 -15.05
N GLN A 15 -11.81 -14.97 -14.72
CA GLN A 15 -13.05 -15.74 -14.88
C GLN A 15 -14.21 -15.15 -14.09
N CYS A 16 -13.93 -14.59 -12.91
CA CYS A 16 -14.92 -13.89 -12.11
C CYS A 16 -15.47 -12.64 -12.79
N ALA A 17 -14.62 -11.87 -13.45
CA ALA A 17 -15.03 -10.69 -14.20
C ALA A 17 -15.87 -11.06 -15.44
N PHE A 18 -15.60 -12.21 -16.06
CA PHE A 18 -16.41 -12.73 -17.16
C PHE A 18 -17.79 -13.19 -16.68
N LEU A 19 -17.85 -13.92 -15.56
CA LEU A 19 -19.09 -14.53 -15.05
C LEU A 19 -20.00 -13.55 -14.30
N ALA A 20 -19.44 -12.56 -13.64
CA ALA A 20 -20.17 -11.54 -12.90
C ALA A 20 -19.57 -10.14 -13.14
N PRO A 21 -19.68 -9.61 -14.38
CA PRO A 21 -19.02 -8.36 -14.78
C PRO A 21 -19.51 -7.12 -14.02
N ASN A 22 -20.71 -7.18 -13.47
CA ASN A 22 -21.25 -6.12 -12.62
C ASN A 22 -20.63 -6.09 -11.21
N VAL A 23 -19.94 -7.16 -10.82
CA VAL A 23 -19.36 -7.32 -9.49
C VAL A 23 -17.85 -7.33 -9.53
N PHE A 24 -17.27 -7.92 -10.56
CA PHE A 24 -15.83 -8.05 -10.72
C PHE A 24 -15.35 -7.39 -12.01
N THR A 25 -14.21 -6.75 -11.98
CA THR A 25 -13.56 -6.17 -13.16
C THR A 25 -12.05 -6.38 -13.06
N MET A 26 -11.47 -6.93 -14.12
CA MET A 26 -10.03 -6.97 -14.24
C MET A 26 -9.52 -5.63 -14.75
N HIS A 27 -8.49 -5.14 -14.10
CA HIS A 27 -7.76 -3.99 -14.57
C HIS A 27 -6.36 -4.47 -15.00
N HIS A 28 -6.12 -4.43 -16.31
CA HIS A 28 -4.86 -4.83 -16.95
C HIS A 28 -4.29 -6.20 -16.53
N SER A 29 -5.14 -7.20 -16.38
CA SER A 29 -4.79 -8.57 -15.97
C SER A 29 -4.10 -8.73 -14.61
N GLU A 30 -3.81 -7.67 -13.88
CA GLU A 30 -3.10 -7.73 -12.59
C GLU A 30 -3.98 -7.42 -11.38
N ALA A 31 -4.87 -6.45 -11.49
CA ALA A 31 -5.70 -6.03 -10.36
C ALA A 31 -7.17 -6.43 -10.57
N LEU A 32 -7.69 -7.24 -9.65
CA LEU A 32 -9.12 -7.51 -9.60
C LEU A 32 -9.81 -6.48 -8.71
N MET A 33 -10.69 -5.69 -9.31
CA MET A 33 -11.59 -4.81 -8.59
C MET A 33 -12.94 -5.47 -8.43
N TYR A 34 -13.56 -5.32 -7.26
CA TYR A 34 -14.83 -5.95 -6.98
C TYR A 34 -15.70 -5.16 -6.01
N GLU A 35 -17.00 -5.44 -6.05
CA GLU A 35 -17.99 -4.89 -5.12
C GLU A 35 -18.10 -5.78 -3.90
N LEU A 36 -17.86 -5.22 -2.70
CA LEU A 36 -17.91 -5.97 -1.44
C LEU A 36 -19.33 -6.38 -1.04
N HIS A 37 -20.31 -5.55 -1.39
CA HIS A 37 -21.71 -5.78 -1.08
C HIS A 37 -22.57 -5.64 -2.34
N PRO A 38 -22.40 -6.52 -3.33
CA PRO A 38 -23.21 -6.46 -4.53
C PRO A 38 -24.68 -6.70 -4.20
N ASP A 39 -25.57 -6.22 -5.09
CA ASP A 39 -26.99 -6.48 -5.00
C ASP A 39 -27.25 -7.99 -4.95
N ASP A 40 -28.27 -8.42 -4.19
CA ASP A 40 -28.66 -9.83 -4.12
C ASP A 40 -29.16 -10.37 -5.48
N ALA A 41 -29.55 -9.52 -6.41
CA ALA A 41 -29.83 -9.90 -7.80
C ALA A 41 -28.61 -10.50 -8.53
N GLU A 42 -27.40 -10.16 -8.13
CA GLU A 42 -26.16 -10.71 -8.69
C GLU A 42 -25.68 -12.00 -8.00
N ARG A 43 -26.40 -12.44 -6.95
CA ARG A 43 -25.99 -13.58 -6.10
C ARG A 43 -25.65 -14.84 -6.88
N GLU A 44 -26.48 -15.22 -7.82
CA GLU A 44 -26.27 -16.44 -8.61
C GLU A 44 -25.02 -16.34 -9.48
N ARG A 45 -24.76 -15.17 -10.09
CA ARG A 45 -23.57 -14.92 -10.89
C ARG A 45 -22.32 -14.95 -10.05
N VAL A 46 -22.36 -14.34 -8.86
CA VAL A 46 -21.23 -14.32 -7.92
C VAL A 46 -20.91 -15.72 -7.40
N LEU A 47 -21.92 -16.54 -7.09
CA LEU A 47 -21.70 -17.92 -6.67
C LEU A 47 -21.10 -18.77 -7.80
N ARG A 48 -21.53 -18.57 -9.06
CA ARG A 48 -20.90 -19.22 -10.22
C ARG A 48 -19.45 -18.76 -10.40
N ALA A 49 -19.17 -17.46 -10.23
CA ALA A 49 -17.82 -16.92 -10.30
C ALA A 49 -16.92 -17.50 -9.21
N ALA A 50 -17.44 -17.65 -7.98
CA ALA A 50 -16.71 -18.27 -6.88
C ALA A 50 -16.41 -19.76 -7.16
N ALA A 51 -17.39 -20.51 -7.68
CA ALA A 51 -17.21 -21.91 -8.04
C ALA A 51 -16.24 -22.10 -9.22
N ALA A 52 -16.21 -21.16 -10.16
CA ALA A 52 -15.34 -21.22 -11.35
C ALA A 52 -13.93 -20.68 -11.08
N CYS A 53 -13.67 -20.04 -9.94
CA CYS A 53 -12.35 -19.52 -9.60
C CYS A 53 -11.38 -20.69 -9.32
N PRO A 54 -10.37 -20.95 -10.16
CA PRO A 54 -9.51 -22.12 -10.03
C PRO A 54 -8.68 -22.10 -8.75
N VAL A 55 -8.41 -20.94 -8.20
CA VAL A 55 -7.68 -20.74 -6.94
C VAL A 55 -8.60 -20.43 -5.76
N GLN A 56 -9.92 -20.47 -5.97
CA GLN A 56 -10.95 -20.24 -4.94
C GLN A 56 -10.71 -18.95 -4.12
N ALA A 57 -10.30 -17.89 -4.79
CA ALA A 57 -10.03 -16.59 -4.16
C ALA A 57 -11.30 -15.81 -3.78
N LEU A 58 -12.50 -16.32 -4.11
CA LEU A 58 -13.77 -15.63 -3.90
C LEU A 58 -14.52 -16.27 -2.72
N VAL A 59 -14.75 -15.49 -1.69
CA VAL A 59 -15.50 -15.88 -0.49
C VAL A 59 -16.82 -15.11 -0.47
N VAL A 60 -17.95 -15.84 -0.39
CA VAL A 60 -19.30 -15.27 -0.39
C VAL A 60 -19.97 -15.58 0.93
N ASP A 61 -20.51 -14.55 1.60
CA ASP A 61 -21.27 -14.64 2.85
C ASP A 61 -20.55 -15.33 4.03
N GLN A 62 -19.29 -15.69 3.92
CA GLN A 62 -18.53 -16.12 5.08
C GLN A 62 -18.13 -14.88 5.89
N MET A 63 -18.66 -14.78 7.10
CA MET A 63 -18.06 -13.94 8.11
C MET A 63 -16.79 -14.66 8.59
N TYR A 64 -15.64 -14.02 8.43
CA TYR A 64 -14.52 -14.40 9.29
C TYR A 64 -15.02 -14.31 10.73
N SER A 65 -14.91 -15.40 11.45
CA SER A 65 -15.34 -15.50 12.84
C SER A 65 -14.33 -14.80 13.76
N LEU A 66 -14.13 -13.51 13.56
CA LEU A 66 -13.69 -12.62 14.60
C LEU A 66 -14.94 -12.35 15.45
N GLY A 67 -15.00 -12.95 16.61
CA GLY A 67 -16.04 -12.93 17.62
C GLY A 67 -17.38 -12.30 17.21
N ARG A 68 -18.44 -13.11 17.28
CA ARG A 68 -19.82 -12.66 17.10
C ARG A 68 -19.99 -11.23 17.60
N PRO A 69 -20.45 -10.27 16.78
CA PRO A 69 -20.93 -9.02 17.35
C PRO A 69 -22.04 -9.38 18.33
N ALA A 70 -21.91 -8.90 19.54
CA ALA A 70 -22.96 -9.04 20.53
C ALA A 70 -24.28 -8.63 19.87
N LYS A 71 -25.34 -9.43 20.08
CA LYS A 71 -26.69 -9.11 19.63
C LYS A 71 -26.94 -7.63 19.86
N ALA A 72 -27.33 -6.92 18.80
CA ALA A 72 -27.75 -5.53 18.91
C ALA A 72 -28.81 -5.45 20.02
N VAL A 73 -28.45 -4.81 21.12
CA VAL A 73 -29.40 -4.41 22.14
C VAL A 73 -30.28 -3.34 21.48
N PRO A 74 -31.61 -3.46 21.53
CA PRO A 74 -32.47 -2.42 20.98
C PRO A 74 -32.08 -1.09 21.64
N ALA A 75 -31.78 -0.08 20.84
CA ALA A 75 -31.49 1.26 21.33
C ALA A 75 -32.70 1.76 22.15
N THR A 76 -32.53 1.80 23.46
CA THR A 76 -33.44 2.55 24.30
C THR A 76 -33.29 4.03 23.92
N ALA A 77 -34.42 4.63 23.54
CA ALA A 77 -34.53 6.05 23.28
C ALA A 77 -34.18 6.82 24.58
N GLY A 78 -33.02 7.42 24.62
CA GLY A 78 -32.57 8.22 25.77
C GLY A 78 -31.34 9.03 25.42
N ASP A 79 -31.56 10.26 25.23
CA ASP A 79 -30.79 11.50 25.31
C ASP A 79 -30.65 12.25 23.98
N GLY A 80 -31.54 13.27 23.90
CA GLY A 80 -31.59 14.20 22.76
C GLY A 80 -30.47 15.22 22.74
N LYS A 81 -29.21 14.80 22.58
CA LYS A 81 -28.21 15.65 21.96
C LYS A 81 -28.40 15.54 20.45
N ARG A 82 -28.94 16.59 19.82
CA ARG A 82 -29.00 16.73 18.37
C ARG A 82 -27.61 16.37 17.81
N ARG A 83 -27.51 15.21 17.17
CA ARG A 83 -26.34 14.87 16.36
C ARG A 83 -26.14 16.00 15.35
N ALA A 84 -24.95 16.58 15.32
CA ALA A 84 -24.58 17.45 14.23
C ALA A 84 -24.75 16.64 12.94
N ARG A 85 -25.63 17.10 12.06
CA ARG A 85 -25.87 16.49 10.75
C ARG A 85 -24.59 16.66 9.96
N VAL A 86 -24.04 15.56 9.40
CA VAL A 86 -22.88 15.61 8.52
C VAL A 86 -23.41 15.94 7.14
N ASP A 87 -23.28 17.18 6.72
CA ASP A 87 -23.80 17.66 5.45
C ASP A 87 -22.70 17.81 4.38
N ARG A 88 -21.43 18.00 4.82
CA ARG A 88 -20.28 18.27 3.94
C ARG A 88 -19.12 17.35 4.29
N ILE A 89 -18.77 16.49 3.35
CA ILE A 89 -17.56 15.65 3.46
C ILE A 89 -16.56 16.10 2.39
N VAL A 90 -15.33 16.35 2.82
CA VAL A 90 -14.21 16.67 1.93
C VAL A 90 -13.19 15.53 2.00
N ILE A 91 -12.69 15.12 0.84
CA ILE A 91 -11.63 14.13 0.69
C ILE A 91 -10.45 14.80 -0.01
N VAL A 92 -9.31 14.92 0.67
CA VAL A 92 -8.07 15.43 0.08
C VAL A 92 -7.21 14.25 -0.35
N GLY A 93 -7.05 14.11 -1.66
CA GLY A 93 -6.43 12.97 -2.34
C GLY A 93 -7.48 12.12 -3.08
N ALA A 94 -7.62 12.35 -4.39
CA ALA A 94 -8.60 11.65 -5.23
C ALA A 94 -8.04 10.41 -5.96
N SER A 95 -7.00 9.76 -5.43
CA SER A 95 -6.47 8.49 -5.94
C SER A 95 -7.27 7.30 -5.38
N LEU A 96 -6.69 6.10 -5.35
CA LEU A 96 -7.35 4.86 -4.96
C LEU A 96 -8.11 4.95 -3.63
N ALA A 97 -7.48 5.44 -2.56
CA ALA A 97 -8.12 5.54 -1.24
C ALA A 97 -9.29 6.54 -1.26
N GLY A 98 -9.10 7.72 -1.86
CA GLY A 98 -10.16 8.74 -1.97
C GLY A 98 -11.35 8.26 -2.79
N LEU A 99 -11.11 7.65 -3.96
CA LEU A 99 -12.16 7.07 -4.79
C LEU A 99 -12.94 5.98 -4.04
N ARG A 100 -12.23 5.09 -3.33
CA ARG A 100 -12.86 4.01 -2.56
C ARG A 100 -13.68 4.52 -1.39
N ALA A 101 -13.20 5.54 -0.69
CA ALA A 101 -13.96 6.19 0.36
C ALA A 101 -15.23 6.85 -0.19
N ALA A 102 -15.12 7.63 -1.28
CA ALA A 102 -16.24 8.29 -1.92
C ALA A 102 -17.31 7.29 -2.39
N ALA A 103 -16.89 6.22 -3.07
CA ALA A 103 -17.79 5.14 -3.49
C ALA A 103 -18.46 4.43 -2.29
N THR A 104 -17.73 4.24 -1.19
CA THR A 104 -18.28 3.64 0.03
C THR A 104 -19.32 4.55 0.69
N LEU A 105 -19.03 5.85 0.80
CA LEU A 105 -19.98 6.85 1.33
C LEU A 105 -21.30 6.82 0.56
N ARG A 106 -21.25 6.85 -0.77
CA ARG A 106 -22.46 6.81 -1.63
C ARG A 106 -23.23 5.50 -1.48
N ARG A 107 -22.53 4.36 -1.47
CA ARG A 107 -23.14 3.05 -1.28
C ARG A 107 -23.83 2.90 0.09
N GLU A 108 -23.26 3.49 1.13
CA GLU A 108 -23.84 3.48 2.48
C GLU A 108 -24.90 4.56 2.70
N GLY A 109 -25.33 5.24 1.63
CA GLY A 109 -26.47 6.16 1.63
C GLY A 109 -26.15 7.58 2.08
N TYR A 110 -24.87 7.99 2.10
CA TYR A 110 -24.54 9.39 2.35
C TYR A 110 -25.01 10.27 1.18
N ALA A 111 -25.99 11.16 1.46
CA ALA A 111 -26.61 12.03 0.48
C ALA A 111 -26.13 13.50 0.58
N GLY A 112 -25.23 13.82 1.53
CA GLY A 112 -24.66 15.17 1.68
C GLY A 112 -23.69 15.54 0.57
N SER A 113 -23.19 16.77 0.58
CA SER A 113 -22.18 17.21 -0.39
C SER A 113 -20.86 16.48 -0.18
N LEU A 114 -20.24 16.09 -1.28
CA LEU A 114 -18.97 15.39 -1.33
C LEU A 114 -18.04 16.09 -2.29
N THR A 115 -16.88 16.53 -1.79
CA THR A 115 -15.86 17.20 -2.62
C THR A 115 -14.57 16.41 -2.57
N LEU A 116 -13.99 16.06 -3.72
CA LEU A 116 -12.69 15.41 -3.84
C LEU A 116 -11.68 16.40 -4.41
N ILE A 117 -10.55 16.55 -3.72
CA ILE A 117 -9.47 17.46 -4.08
C ILE A 117 -8.25 16.64 -4.51
N SER A 118 -7.66 16.93 -5.66
CA SER A 118 -6.47 16.26 -6.19
C SER A 118 -5.48 17.24 -6.80
N ALA A 119 -4.21 17.12 -6.41
CA ALA A 119 -3.12 17.87 -7.05
C ALA A 119 -2.89 17.41 -8.50
N GLU A 120 -3.14 16.13 -8.80
CA GLU A 120 -3.05 15.60 -10.16
C GLU A 120 -4.31 15.98 -10.98
N PRO A 121 -4.15 16.37 -12.25
CA PRO A 121 -5.27 16.80 -13.10
C PRO A 121 -6.06 15.62 -13.70
N TYR A 122 -5.68 14.40 -13.36
CA TYR A 122 -6.23 13.17 -13.91
C TYR A 122 -7.33 12.60 -13.03
N GLU A 123 -8.23 11.87 -13.67
CA GLU A 123 -9.13 10.96 -12.97
C GLU A 123 -8.33 9.89 -12.20
N PRO A 124 -8.91 9.29 -11.13
CA PRO A 124 -8.24 8.23 -10.38
C PRO A 124 -7.77 7.10 -11.29
N TYR A 125 -6.51 6.72 -11.18
CA TYR A 125 -5.86 5.68 -11.96
C TYR A 125 -5.08 4.70 -11.08
N ASP A 126 -4.80 3.51 -11.63
CA ASP A 126 -4.07 2.44 -10.95
C ASP A 126 -2.57 2.62 -11.11
N ARG A 127 -1.82 2.51 -9.99
CA ARG A 127 -0.37 2.74 -9.99
C ARG A 127 0.47 1.46 -10.23
N PRO A 128 0.07 0.25 -9.82
CA PRO A 128 0.85 -0.96 -10.05
C PRO A 128 1.27 -1.21 -11.50
N PRO A 129 0.46 -0.92 -12.53
CA PRO A 129 0.88 -1.09 -13.92
C PRO A 129 2.00 -0.15 -14.37
N LEU A 130 2.22 0.96 -13.67
CA LEU A 130 3.17 2.00 -14.08
C LEU A 130 4.63 1.50 -14.11
N SER A 131 5.00 0.58 -13.22
CA SER A 131 6.33 -0.02 -13.16
C SER A 131 6.49 -1.29 -14.01
N LYS A 132 5.43 -1.73 -14.69
CA LYS A 132 5.33 -3.00 -15.43
C LYS A 132 4.79 -2.78 -16.84
N GLN A 133 3.48 -3.00 -17.06
CA GLN A 133 2.85 -3.01 -18.39
C GLN A 133 2.93 -1.65 -19.10
N VAL A 134 2.95 -0.56 -18.35
CA VAL A 134 3.15 0.76 -18.96
C VAL A 134 4.57 0.89 -19.51
N LEU A 135 5.58 0.46 -18.78
CA LEU A 135 6.97 0.55 -19.22
C LEU A 135 7.27 -0.40 -20.38
N THR A 136 6.69 -1.62 -20.38
CA THR A 136 6.82 -2.55 -21.53
C THR A 136 6.06 -2.08 -22.76
N GLY A 137 5.10 -1.18 -22.58
CA GLY A 137 4.25 -0.67 -23.66
C GLY A 137 3.03 -1.52 -23.98
N GLN A 138 2.73 -2.51 -23.15
CA GLN A 138 1.49 -3.30 -23.28
C GLN A 138 0.25 -2.48 -22.98
N VAL A 139 0.37 -1.45 -22.13
CA VAL A 139 -0.70 -0.55 -21.71
C VAL A 139 -0.22 0.88 -21.85
N ALA A 140 -1.05 1.80 -22.37
CA ALA A 140 -0.74 3.20 -22.35
C ALA A 140 -0.95 3.78 -20.92
N ALA A 141 -0.18 4.81 -20.55
CA ALA A 141 -0.30 5.39 -19.21
C ALA A 141 -1.71 5.98 -18.97
N GLU A 142 -2.31 6.54 -19.99
CA GLU A 142 -3.68 7.08 -19.99
C GLU A 142 -4.76 6.01 -19.83
N ASP A 143 -4.47 4.75 -20.16
CA ASP A 143 -5.41 3.64 -20.07
C ASP A 143 -5.40 2.93 -18.71
N THR A 144 -4.74 3.51 -17.72
CA THR A 144 -4.67 2.97 -16.36
C THR A 144 -5.79 3.45 -15.43
N ALA A 145 -6.80 4.19 -15.94
CA ALA A 145 -7.90 4.73 -15.15
C ALA A 145 -8.59 3.65 -14.31
N LEU A 146 -8.84 3.94 -13.03
CA LEU A 146 -9.57 3.03 -12.15
C LEU A 146 -11.05 2.95 -12.58
N PRO A 147 -11.62 1.74 -12.72
CA PRO A 147 -13.01 1.59 -13.15
C PRO A 147 -13.95 2.18 -12.09
N ARG A 148 -14.82 3.07 -12.54
CA ARG A 148 -15.92 3.63 -11.74
C ARG A 148 -17.14 2.71 -11.90
N ARG A 149 -17.42 1.87 -10.94
CA ARG A 149 -18.61 0.99 -10.95
C ARG A 149 -19.88 1.69 -10.46
N ILE A 150 -19.69 2.75 -9.68
CA ILE A 150 -20.74 3.60 -9.16
C ILE A 150 -20.37 5.00 -9.61
N GLU A 151 -21.32 5.67 -10.25
CA GLU A 151 -21.16 7.09 -10.50
C GLU A 151 -21.10 7.81 -9.15
N VAL A 152 -19.91 8.29 -8.82
CA VAL A 152 -19.69 9.03 -7.57
C VAL A 152 -20.14 10.45 -7.81
N GLU A 153 -21.40 10.74 -7.40
CA GLU A 153 -21.87 12.12 -7.36
C GLU A 153 -21.05 12.94 -6.37
N ALA A 154 -20.12 13.72 -6.89
CA ALA A 154 -19.21 14.55 -6.11
C ALA A 154 -18.71 15.73 -6.95
N GLU A 155 -18.30 16.78 -6.28
CA GLU A 155 -17.49 17.83 -6.88
C GLU A 155 -16.04 17.36 -6.96
N TRP A 156 -15.46 17.36 -8.16
CA TRP A 156 -14.08 16.95 -8.41
C TRP A 156 -13.21 18.16 -8.69
N LEU A 157 -12.33 18.50 -7.76
CA LEU A 157 -11.36 19.59 -7.89
C LEU A 157 -10.00 18.98 -8.28
N LEU A 158 -9.89 18.56 -9.56
CA LEU A 158 -8.67 18.00 -10.12
C LEU A 158 -7.68 19.10 -10.51
N GLY A 159 -6.38 18.84 -10.38
CA GLY A 159 -5.31 19.82 -10.59
C GLY A 159 -5.26 20.90 -9.50
N GLN A 160 -5.91 20.66 -8.34
CA GLN A 160 -5.95 21.61 -7.24
C GLN A 160 -5.24 21.02 -6.02
N SER A 161 -4.16 21.67 -5.60
CA SER A 161 -3.41 21.24 -4.41
C SER A 161 -4.02 21.84 -3.14
N ALA A 162 -4.19 21.04 -2.10
CA ALA A 162 -4.35 21.54 -0.75
C ALA A 162 -3.02 22.12 -0.25
N THR A 163 -3.06 23.29 0.35
CA THR A 163 -1.89 24.02 0.85
C THR A 163 -1.94 24.31 2.34
N GLY A 164 -3.09 24.04 2.99
CA GLY A 164 -3.24 24.23 4.43
C GLY A 164 -4.54 23.65 4.94
N LEU A 165 -4.60 23.48 6.26
CA LEU A 165 -5.77 23.00 6.99
C LEU A 165 -6.01 23.88 8.22
N ASP A 166 -7.17 24.53 8.27
CA ASP A 166 -7.66 25.23 9.46
C ASP A 166 -8.65 24.34 10.20
N LEU A 167 -8.21 23.73 11.30
CA LEU A 167 -9.05 22.85 12.11
C LEU A 167 -10.16 23.61 12.85
N ALA A 168 -9.88 24.85 13.27
CA ALA A 168 -10.84 25.65 14.04
C ALA A 168 -11.99 26.15 13.15
N ALA A 169 -11.66 26.60 11.94
CA ALA A 169 -12.64 27.01 10.94
C ALA A 169 -13.24 25.83 10.17
N GLN A 170 -12.68 24.62 10.29
CA GLN A 170 -13.04 23.44 9.50
C GLN A 170 -12.93 23.70 7.98
N GLN A 171 -11.79 24.22 7.53
CA GLN A 171 -11.53 24.60 6.14
C GLN A 171 -10.25 23.98 5.60
N VAL A 172 -10.31 23.48 4.37
CA VAL A 172 -9.13 23.12 3.57
C VAL A 172 -8.79 24.32 2.68
N LEU A 173 -7.53 24.75 2.72
CA LEU A 173 -7.01 25.86 1.89
C LEU A 173 -6.44 25.28 0.59
N LEU A 174 -6.77 25.87 -0.56
CA LEU A 174 -6.28 25.46 -1.87
C LEU A 174 -5.23 26.42 -2.42
N ALA A 175 -4.41 25.93 -3.35
CA ALA A 175 -3.35 26.71 -3.99
C ALA A 175 -3.87 27.93 -4.79
N ASP A 176 -5.10 27.90 -5.26
CA ASP A 176 -5.75 29.01 -5.95
C ASP A 176 -6.42 30.04 -5.00
N GLY A 177 -6.24 29.85 -3.70
CA GLY A 177 -6.78 30.73 -2.65
C GLY A 177 -8.20 30.40 -2.20
N ARG A 178 -8.88 29.44 -2.82
CA ARG A 178 -10.20 28.98 -2.35
C ARG A 178 -10.09 28.27 -1.01
N LYS A 179 -11.18 28.32 -0.25
CA LYS A 179 -11.37 27.61 1.01
C LYS A 179 -12.55 26.67 0.84
N VAL A 180 -12.38 25.42 1.25
CA VAL A 180 -13.41 24.38 1.17
C VAL A 180 -13.82 24.00 2.58
N ASP A 181 -15.05 24.32 2.96
CA ASP A 181 -15.61 24.00 4.26
C ASP A 181 -15.95 22.51 4.35
N PHE A 182 -15.76 21.92 5.54
CA PHE A 182 -16.15 20.55 5.80
C PHE A 182 -16.77 20.36 7.19
N ASP A 183 -17.66 19.39 7.32
CA ASP A 183 -18.08 18.85 8.62
C ASP A 183 -17.23 17.63 8.98
N ARG A 184 -16.77 16.88 7.97
CA ARG A 184 -15.79 15.79 8.10
C ARG A 184 -14.79 15.81 6.96
N LEU A 185 -13.54 15.49 7.29
CA LEU A 185 -12.43 15.47 6.35
C LEU A 185 -11.79 14.08 6.32
N LEU A 186 -11.54 13.57 5.12
CA LEU A 186 -10.65 12.42 4.90
C LEU A 186 -9.33 12.89 4.27
N ILE A 187 -8.22 12.60 4.94
CA ILE A 187 -6.87 12.80 4.44
C ILE A 187 -6.44 11.52 3.73
N ALA A 188 -6.34 11.56 2.40
CA ALA A 188 -5.98 10.43 1.53
C ALA A 188 -4.89 10.83 0.51
N THR A 189 -4.01 11.76 0.89
CA THR A 189 -3.00 12.39 0.01
C THR A 189 -1.89 11.43 -0.41
N GLY A 190 -1.76 10.28 0.24
CA GLY A 190 -0.81 9.25 -0.14
C GLY A 190 0.65 9.66 0.01
N ALA A 191 1.45 9.25 -0.98
CA ALA A 191 2.89 9.50 -1.01
C ALA A 191 3.37 9.78 -2.44
N ARG A 192 4.48 10.51 -2.58
CA ARG A 192 5.20 10.75 -3.83
C ARG A 192 6.53 10.00 -3.85
N ALA A 193 7.09 9.81 -5.04
CA ALA A 193 8.43 9.28 -5.17
C ALA A 193 9.45 10.25 -4.56
N ARG A 194 10.42 9.73 -3.81
CA ARG A 194 11.53 10.52 -3.31
C ARG A 194 12.42 10.93 -4.48
N PRO A 195 12.65 12.23 -4.72
CA PRO A 195 13.50 12.69 -5.79
C PRO A 195 14.97 12.36 -5.52
N TRP A 196 15.81 12.49 -6.56
CA TRP A 196 17.25 12.53 -6.37
C TRP A 196 17.63 13.74 -5.55
N PRO A 197 18.51 13.60 -4.52
CA PRO A 197 18.73 14.68 -3.54
C PRO A 197 19.34 15.96 -4.08
N ASN A 198 20.16 15.87 -5.12
CA ASN A 198 20.77 17.03 -5.77
C ASN A 198 19.84 17.52 -6.89
N GLU A 199 19.25 18.70 -6.72
CA GLU A 199 18.28 19.26 -7.67
C GLU A 199 18.87 19.49 -9.08
N ALA A 200 20.13 19.94 -9.19
CA ALA A 200 20.79 20.15 -10.47
C ALA A 200 21.01 18.83 -11.23
N GLU A 201 21.36 17.77 -10.51
CA GLU A 201 21.49 16.43 -11.08
C GLU A 201 20.13 15.80 -11.40
N ALA A 202 19.12 16.05 -10.55
CA ALA A 202 17.74 15.59 -10.78
C ALA A 202 17.11 16.22 -12.03
N ALA A 203 17.54 17.43 -12.40
CA ALA A 203 17.08 18.14 -13.58
C ALA A 203 17.73 17.67 -14.89
N LEU A 204 18.74 16.79 -14.85
CA LEU A 204 19.37 16.25 -16.06
C LEU A 204 18.35 15.45 -16.89
N ASP A 205 18.36 15.66 -18.20
CA ASP A 205 17.62 14.82 -19.13
C ASP A 205 18.20 13.38 -19.09
N GLY A 206 17.38 12.44 -18.70
CA GLY A 206 17.77 11.04 -18.44
C GLY A 206 17.65 10.64 -16.96
N VAL A 207 17.35 11.55 -16.04
CA VAL A 207 17.07 11.23 -14.63
C VAL A 207 15.57 11.19 -14.41
N PHE A 208 15.09 10.08 -13.82
CA PHE A 208 13.66 9.81 -13.63
C PHE A 208 13.36 9.37 -12.20
N VAL A 209 12.16 9.67 -11.75
CA VAL A 209 11.45 8.99 -10.69
C VAL A 209 10.27 8.22 -11.28
N LEU A 210 9.61 7.36 -10.50
CA LEU A 210 8.45 6.61 -10.97
C LEU A 210 7.38 6.54 -9.87
N ARG A 211 6.30 7.29 -10.07
CA ARG A 211 5.11 7.26 -9.20
C ARG A 211 3.83 7.65 -9.92
N THR A 212 3.90 8.58 -10.86
CA THR A 212 2.75 9.14 -11.58
C THR A 212 2.65 8.61 -13.00
N ASN A 213 1.50 8.80 -13.64
CA ASN A 213 1.31 8.50 -15.07
C ASN A 213 2.32 9.23 -15.93
N ASP A 214 2.58 10.52 -15.62
CA ASP A 214 3.55 11.33 -16.36
C ASP A 214 4.96 10.78 -16.23
N ASP A 215 5.35 10.34 -15.02
CA ASP A 215 6.66 9.70 -14.81
C ASP A 215 6.80 8.45 -15.66
N ALA A 216 5.78 7.58 -15.64
CA ALA A 216 5.78 6.34 -16.39
C ALA A 216 5.80 6.59 -17.91
N ALA A 217 5.00 7.55 -18.40
CA ALA A 217 4.97 7.90 -19.81
C ALA A 217 6.31 8.49 -20.31
N ARG A 218 6.96 9.34 -19.48
CA ARG A 218 8.28 9.91 -19.77
C ARG A 218 9.36 8.82 -19.80
N LEU A 219 9.41 7.99 -18.74
CA LEU A 219 10.39 6.91 -18.63
C LEU A 219 10.21 5.90 -19.78
N ARG A 220 8.97 5.49 -20.09
CA ARG A 220 8.69 4.58 -21.21
C ARG A 220 9.23 5.11 -22.54
N ARG A 221 8.95 6.40 -22.86
CA ARG A 221 9.46 7.01 -24.11
C ARG A 221 10.97 6.91 -24.20
N ARG A 222 11.67 7.18 -23.09
CA ARG A 222 13.13 7.10 -23.04
C ARG A 222 13.65 5.67 -23.17
N LEU A 223 13.00 4.68 -22.54
CA LEU A 223 13.36 3.26 -22.69
C LEU A 223 13.13 2.75 -24.13
N ALA A 224 12.10 3.26 -24.81
CA ALA A 224 11.82 2.90 -26.21
C ALA A 224 12.90 3.37 -27.19
N GLU A 225 13.68 4.38 -26.86
CA GLU A 225 14.84 4.86 -27.64
C GLU A 225 16.03 3.90 -27.53
N ARG A 226 15.92 2.82 -26.72
CA ARG A 226 16.94 1.79 -26.49
C ARG A 226 18.28 2.39 -26.00
N PRO A 227 18.29 3.03 -24.83
CA PRO A 227 19.51 3.58 -24.24
C PRO A 227 20.57 2.48 -24.06
N GLY A 228 21.84 2.83 -24.18
CA GLY A 228 22.94 1.90 -24.07
C GLY A 228 23.03 1.23 -22.69
N ARG A 229 22.71 1.98 -21.63
CA ARG A 229 22.63 1.44 -20.26
C ARG A 229 21.65 2.22 -19.41
N VAL A 230 20.85 1.47 -18.61
CA VAL A 230 19.96 2.00 -17.59
C VAL A 230 20.56 1.75 -16.20
N LEU A 231 20.63 2.79 -15.37
CA LEU A 231 20.97 2.69 -13.96
C LEU A 231 19.68 2.77 -13.12
N VAL A 232 19.43 1.77 -12.31
CA VAL A 232 18.40 1.80 -11.28
C VAL A 232 19.04 2.04 -9.92
N ILE A 233 18.63 3.08 -9.22
CA ILE A 233 19.17 3.49 -7.91
C ILE A 233 18.20 3.06 -6.83
N GLY A 234 18.56 2.00 -6.11
CA GLY A 234 17.72 1.33 -5.11
C GLY A 234 17.05 0.07 -5.66
N ALA A 235 17.15 -1.03 -4.91
CA ALA A 235 16.60 -2.34 -5.24
C ALA A 235 15.41 -2.72 -4.34
N GLY A 236 14.55 -1.76 -4.00
CA GLY A 236 13.22 -2.01 -3.45
C GLY A 236 12.28 -2.60 -4.51
N PHE A 237 10.99 -2.74 -4.21
CA PHE A 237 10.02 -3.31 -5.18
C PHE A 237 10.01 -2.56 -6.50
N THR A 238 9.84 -1.25 -6.50
CA THR A 238 9.81 -0.44 -7.73
C THR A 238 11.11 -0.58 -8.53
N GLY A 239 12.27 -0.49 -7.88
CA GLY A 239 13.55 -0.63 -8.58
C GLY A 239 13.75 -2.01 -9.17
N SER A 240 13.37 -3.07 -8.46
CA SER A 240 13.44 -4.45 -8.95
C SER A 240 12.48 -4.69 -10.13
N GLU A 241 11.27 -4.10 -10.09
CA GLU A 241 10.30 -4.18 -11.21
C GLU A 241 10.80 -3.44 -12.45
N VAL A 242 11.37 -2.25 -12.28
CA VAL A 242 11.98 -1.49 -13.38
C VAL A 242 13.17 -2.26 -13.98
N ALA A 243 14.02 -2.85 -13.15
CA ALA A 243 15.14 -3.69 -13.61
C ALA A 243 14.64 -4.91 -14.39
N SER A 244 13.57 -5.55 -13.92
CA SER A 244 12.91 -6.66 -14.62
C SER A 244 12.41 -6.23 -15.99
N VAL A 245 11.70 -5.12 -16.10
CA VAL A 245 11.21 -4.57 -17.38
C VAL A 245 12.38 -4.24 -18.31
N CYS A 246 13.45 -3.62 -17.81
CA CYS A 246 14.62 -3.33 -18.64
C CYS A 246 15.21 -4.60 -19.26
N ARG A 247 15.30 -5.69 -18.49
CA ARG A 247 15.77 -6.99 -19.01
C ARG A 247 14.79 -7.60 -20.01
N GLU A 248 13.47 -7.50 -19.77
CA GLU A 248 12.43 -7.93 -20.71
C GLU A 248 12.53 -7.17 -22.06
N LEU A 249 12.82 -5.87 -22.02
CA LEU A 249 13.05 -5.04 -23.19
C LEU A 249 14.42 -5.28 -23.86
N GLY A 250 15.27 -6.15 -23.30
CA GLY A 250 16.61 -6.44 -23.80
C GLY A 250 17.60 -5.28 -23.61
N LEU A 251 17.40 -4.44 -22.59
CA LEU A 251 18.27 -3.33 -22.23
C LEU A 251 19.31 -3.77 -21.20
N ASP A 252 20.51 -3.21 -21.27
CA ASP A 252 21.52 -3.39 -20.23
C ASP A 252 21.14 -2.56 -19.00
N VAL A 253 21.08 -3.22 -17.83
CA VAL A 253 20.71 -2.60 -16.58
C VAL A 253 21.71 -2.87 -15.47
N THR A 254 22.13 -1.80 -14.79
CA THR A 254 22.87 -1.86 -13.53
C THR A 254 21.93 -1.42 -12.41
N VAL A 255 21.90 -2.18 -11.33
CA VAL A 255 21.16 -1.82 -10.10
C VAL A 255 22.17 -1.52 -9.00
N ALA A 256 22.15 -0.30 -8.49
CA ALA A 256 22.97 0.11 -7.33
C ALA A 256 22.09 0.11 -6.07
N GLU A 257 22.39 -0.80 -5.14
CA GLU A 257 21.67 -0.93 -3.87
C GLU A 257 22.61 -0.65 -2.68
N ARG A 258 22.21 0.29 -1.86
CA ARG A 258 22.97 0.64 -0.65
C ARG A 258 22.98 -0.49 0.39
N GLY A 259 21.88 -1.22 0.47
CA GLY A 259 21.72 -2.35 1.38
C GLY A 259 22.50 -3.59 0.94
N PRO A 260 22.50 -4.63 1.78
CA PRO A 260 23.23 -5.88 1.50
C PRO A 260 22.60 -6.71 0.37
N ALA A 261 21.32 -6.50 0.07
CA ALA A 261 20.58 -7.23 -0.97
C ALA A 261 19.33 -6.47 -1.41
N PRO A 262 18.78 -6.76 -2.61
CA PRO A 262 17.46 -6.30 -3.02
C PRO A 262 16.38 -6.72 -2.04
N LEU A 263 15.35 -5.89 -1.88
CA LEU A 263 14.20 -6.15 -1.01
C LEU A 263 14.55 -6.39 0.47
N ALA A 264 15.83 -6.30 0.88
CA ALA A 264 16.22 -6.59 2.26
C ALA A 264 15.54 -5.68 3.28
N SER A 265 15.22 -4.44 2.91
CA SER A 265 14.46 -3.51 3.76
C SER A 265 13.01 -3.93 4.00
N ALA A 266 12.44 -4.79 3.17
CA ALA A 266 11.06 -5.25 3.26
C ALA A 266 10.94 -6.72 3.67
N LEU A 267 11.86 -7.58 3.20
CA LEU A 267 11.79 -9.03 3.39
C LEU A 267 12.92 -9.60 4.24
N GLY A 268 13.83 -8.75 4.72
CA GLY A 268 15.03 -9.19 5.43
C GLY A 268 16.13 -9.68 4.49
N ARG A 269 17.34 -9.78 5.04
CA ARG A 269 18.56 -10.12 4.29
C ARG A 269 18.52 -11.53 3.70
N THR A 270 17.98 -12.49 4.45
CA THR A 270 17.92 -13.90 4.05
C THR A 270 17.12 -14.07 2.75
N ILE A 271 15.93 -13.49 2.68
CA ILE A 271 15.08 -13.57 1.47
C ILE A 271 15.58 -12.60 0.40
N GLY A 272 16.15 -11.47 0.80
CA GLY A 272 16.82 -10.54 -0.12
C GLY A 272 17.97 -11.17 -0.90
N ALA A 273 18.74 -12.08 -0.29
CA ALA A 273 19.79 -12.82 -0.99
C ALA A 273 19.23 -13.69 -2.13
N ILE A 274 18.09 -14.32 -1.92
CA ILE A 274 17.39 -15.10 -2.96
C ILE A 274 16.94 -14.19 -4.12
N ALA A 275 16.42 -12.99 -3.78
CA ALA A 275 16.06 -12.00 -4.79
C ALA A 275 17.28 -11.45 -5.55
N ALA A 276 18.45 -11.35 -4.89
CA ALA A 276 19.69 -10.96 -5.55
C ALA A 276 20.13 -11.98 -6.61
N ASP A 277 20.06 -13.26 -6.28
CA ASP A 277 20.38 -14.32 -7.22
C ASP A 277 19.39 -14.34 -8.39
N LEU A 278 18.09 -14.13 -8.14
CA LEU A 278 17.08 -14.01 -9.19
C LEU A 278 17.42 -12.88 -10.18
N GLN A 279 17.83 -11.72 -9.70
CA GLN A 279 18.23 -10.59 -10.55
C GLN A 279 19.49 -10.92 -11.39
N ARG A 280 20.51 -11.52 -10.77
CA ARG A 280 21.76 -11.91 -11.45
C ARG A 280 21.53 -12.99 -12.51
N ASP A 281 20.70 -14.00 -12.21
CA ASP A 281 20.32 -15.06 -13.15
C ASP A 281 19.68 -14.50 -14.43
N HIS A 282 19.00 -13.33 -14.32
CA HIS A 282 18.41 -12.62 -15.45
C HIS A 282 19.34 -11.56 -16.08
N GLY A 283 20.62 -11.54 -15.71
CA GLY A 283 21.63 -10.70 -16.33
C GLY A 283 21.62 -9.23 -15.87
N VAL A 284 21.14 -8.95 -14.66
CA VAL A 284 21.28 -7.64 -14.03
C VAL A 284 22.69 -7.49 -13.47
N ASP A 285 23.37 -6.37 -13.77
CA ASP A 285 24.59 -5.95 -13.07
C ASP A 285 24.20 -5.40 -11.69
N LEU A 286 23.99 -6.31 -10.73
CA LEU A 286 23.55 -5.99 -9.38
C LEU A 286 24.73 -5.68 -8.45
N ARG A 287 24.78 -4.46 -7.94
CA ARG A 287 25.80 -3.96 -7.03
C ARG A 287 25.19 -3.61 -5.69
N CYS A 288 25.42 -4.46 -4.68
CA CYS A 288 24.96 -4.26 -3.30
C CYS A 288 26.06 -3.66 -2.43
N GLY A 289 25.67 -2.94 -1.37
CA GLY A 289 26.59 -2.22 -0.51
C GLY A 289 27.19 -0.96 -1.16
N VAL A 290 26.59 -0.49 -2.26
CA VAL A 290 27.09 0.61 -3.08
C VAL A 290 26.04 1.72 -3.18
N THR A 291 26.46 2.97 -3.06
CA THR A 291 25.61 4.14 -3.29
C THR A 291 26.05 4.89 -4.54
N VAL A 292 25.09 5.50 -5.24
CA VAL A 292 25.41 6.49 -6.27
C VAL A 292 25.73 7.80 -5.55
N THR A 293 26.89 8.38 -5.85
CA THR A 293 27.40 9.61 -5.19
C THR A 293 27.21 10.85 -6.04
N ALA A 294 27.14 10.70 -7.38
CA ALA A 294 26.88 11.80 -8.29
C ALA A 294 26.30 11.29 -9.61
N LEU A 295 25.49 12.13 -10.26
CA LEU A 295 25.03 11.99 -11.64
C LEU A 295 25.62 13.15 -12.46
N GLU A 296 26.27 12.83 -13.58
CA GLU A 296 26.99 13.81 -14.40
C GLU A 296 26.36 13.95 -15.78
N GLY A 297 26.05 15.18 -16.16
CA GLY A 297 25.58 15.53 -17.49
C GLY A 297 26.67 15.98 -18.45
N ASP A 298 26.33 16.08 -19.72
CA ASP A 298 27.11 16.79 -20.72
C ASP A 298 26.77 18.30 -20.77
N GLY A 299 27.40 19.02 -21.71
CA GLY A 299 27.16 20.45 -21.89
C GLY A 299 25.72 20.81 -22.32
N ASP A 300 24.94 19.83 -22.79
CA ASP A 300 23.53 19.99 -23.18
C ASP A 300 22.56 19.59 -22.06
N GLY A 301 23.08 19.27 -20.86
CA GLY A 301 22.28 18.86 -19.70
C GLY A 301 21.72 17.44 -19.78
N ARG A 302 22.30 16.56 -20.61
CA ARG A 302 21.92 15.15 -20.73
C ARG A 302 22.77 14.29 -19.83
N LEU A 303 22.17 13.34 -19.13
CA LEU A 303 22.87 12.37 -18.29
C LEU A 303 23.86 11.54 -19.13
N ARG A 304 25.12 11.41 -18.65
CA ARG A 304 26.19 10.65 -19.28
C ARG A 304 26.87 9.67 -18.35
N ARG A 305 26.98 9.99 -17.08
CA ARG A 305 27.72 9.17 -16.12
C ARG A 305 27.09 9.16 -14.76
N ALA A 306 27.38 8.09 -14.05
CA ALA A 306 27.11 7.98 -12.62
C ALA A 306 28.38 7.55 -11.88
N ARG A 307 28.67 8.18 -10.75
CA ARG A 307 29.76 7.76 -9.85
C ARG A 307 29.19 6.95 -8.71
N LEU A 308 29.88 5.88 -8.37
CA LEU A 308 29.54 5.03 -7.26
C LEU A 308 30.51 5.19 -6.10
N SER A 309 30.06 4.83 -4.88
CA SER A 309 30.87 4.94 -3.66
C SER A 309 32.09 4.03 -3.61
N ASP A 310 32.13 2.99 -4.43
CA ASP A 310 33.29 2.10 -4.59
C ASP A 310 34.37 2.65 -5.55
N GLY A 311 34.20 3.89 -6.03
CA GLY A 311 35.09 4.54 -6.98
C GLY A 311 34.79 4.21 -8.45
N THR A 312 33.83 3.34 -8.73
CA THR A 312 33.44 3.01 -10.11
C THR A 312 32.69 4.18 -10.77
N THR A 313 32.97 4.41 -12.04
CA THR A 313 32.20 5.29 -12.92
C THR A 313 31.50 4.48 -13.98
N LEU A 314 30.22 4.72 -14.16
CA LEU A 314 29.37 4.06 -15.16
C LEU A 314 28.94 5.07 -16.22
N ASP A 315 29.13 4.74 -17.49
CA ASP A 315 28.47 5.47 -18.58
C ASP A 315 27.00 5.04 -18.63
N VAL A 316 26.09 5.99 -18.45
CA VAL A 316 24.64 5.76 -18.35
C VAL A 316 23.88 6.86 -19.06
N GLU A 317 22.79 6.52 -19.71
CA GLU A 317 21.92 7.48 -20.41
C GLU A 317 20.57 7.64 -19.71
N VAL A 318 20.22 6.70 -18.84
CA VAL A 318 19.00 6.70 -18.03
C VAL A 318 19.35 6.34 -16.59
N ALA A 319 18.89 7.13 -15.64
CA ALA A 319 18.93 6.81 -14.22
C ALA A 319 17.51 6.88 -13.63
N VAL A 320 17.08 5.81 -12.97
CA VAL A 320 15.78 5.76 -12.27
C VAL A 320 16.03 5.77 -10.77
N ALA A 321 15.66 6.87 -10.11
CA ALA A 321 15.77 7.04 -8.67
C ALA A 321 14.61 6.33 -7.97
N ALA A 322 14.82 5.05 -7.59
CA ALA A 322 13.86 4.23 -6.85
C ALA A 322 14.16 4.27 -5.33
N LEU A 323 14.22 5.47 -4.76
CA LEU A 323 14.69 5.77 -3.41
C LEU A 323 13.62 5.65 -2.31
N GLY A 324 12.47 5.06 -2.63
CA GLY A 324 11.29 4.98 -1.76
C GLY A 324 10.38 6.19 -1.92
N ALA A 325 9.47 6.38 -0.96
CA ALA A 325 8.44 7.40 -1.03
C ALA A 325 8.48 8.36 0.16
N GLU A 326 7.87 9.53 -0.04
CA GLU A 326 7.65 10.56 0.97
C GLU A 326 6.16 10.82 1.11
N ARG A 327 5.68 10.93 2.33
CA ARG A 327 4.27 11.21 2.62
C ARG A 327 3.92 12.64 2.25
N ASN A 328 2.76 12.83 1.61
CA ASN A 328 2.28 14.16 1.23
C ASN A 328 1.56 14.81 2.42
N VAL A 329 2.31 15.39 3.34
CA VAL A 329 1.82 15.94 4.62
C VAL A 329 2.18 17.42 4.82
N GLU A 330 2.91 18.05 3.93
CA GLU A 330 3.41 19.42 4.07
C GLU A 330 2.25 20.43 4.27
N TRP A 331 1.14 20.21 3.59
CA TRP A 331 -0.06 21.03 3.73
C TRP A 331 -0.73 20.95 5.12
N LEU A 332 -0.31 19.99 5.95
CA LEU A 332 -0.75 19.82 7.34
C LEU A 332 0.21 20.47 8.36
N GLU A 333 1.28 21.10 7.90
CA GLU A 333 2.18 21.85 8.77
C GLU A 333 1.38 22.92 9.52
N ASP A 334 1.66 23.08 10.80
CA ASP A 334 0.95 24.00 11.71
C ASP A 334 -0.58 23.76 11.87
N SER A 335 -1.14 22.72 11.29
CA SER A 335 -2.57 22.39 11.44
C SER A 335 -2.95 21.93 12.86
N GLY A 336 -1.97 21.50 13.67
CA GLY A 336 -2.21 20.87 14.97
C GLY A 336 -2.48 19.35 14.91
N LEU A 337 -2.41 18.70 13.73
CA LEU A 337 -2.48 17.26 13.60
C LEU A 337 -1.11 16.60 13.83
N ALA A 338 -1.13 15.35 14.33
CA ALA A 338 0.06 14.52 14.48
C ALA A 338 0.54 13.99 13.11
N ALA A 339 0.98 14.90 12.25
CA ALA A 339 1.49 14.66 10.91
C ALA A 339 3.00 14.87 10.83
N GLY A 340 3.70 14.12 9.99
CA GLY A 340 5.14 14.24 9.80
C GLY A 340 5.67 13.27 8.75
N VAL A 341 6.99 13.10 8.67
CA VAL A 341 7.69 12.28 7.65
C VAL A 341 7.18 10.83 7.55
N TRP A 342 6.57 10.32 8.62
CA TRP A 342 5.99 8.98 8.68
C TRP A 342 4.50 8.94 8.31
N GLY A 343 3.89 10.07 7.99
CA GLY A 343 2.48 10.21 7.69
C GLY A 343 1.68 10.80 8.84
N VAL A 344 0.37 10.69 8.76
CA VAL A 344 -0.60 11.17 9.75
C VAL A 344 -0.96 10.03 10.69
N ALA A 345 -0.74 10.20 11.99
CA ALA A 345 -1.10 9.21 12.98
C ALA A 345 -2.62 9.17 13.18
N CYS A 346 -3.19 7.98 13.19
CA CYS A 346 -4.61 7.77 13.45
C CYS A 346 -4.86 6.56 14.37
N ASP A 347 -6.05 6.49 14.95
CA ASP A 347 -6.50 5.35 15.72
C ASP A 347 -6.92 4.17 14.81
N ALA A 348 -7.30 3.04 15.40
CA ALA A 348 -7.80 1.89 14.66
C ALA A 348 -9.10 2.20 13.89
N GLY A 349 -9.85 3.21 14.28
CA GLY A 349 -11.03 3.72 13.56
C GLY A 349 -10.72 4.70 12.45
N CYS A 350 -9.44 4.88 12.11
CA CYS A 350 -8.94 5.82 11.10
C CYS A 350 -9.12 7.30 11.46
N ARG A 351 -9.37 7.66 12.74
CA ARG A 351 -9.47 9.05 13.17
C ARG A 351 -8.07 9.61 13.46
N ALA A 352 -7.77 10.79 12.94
CA ALA A 352 -6.46 11.44 13.15
C ALA A 352 -6.23 11.80 14.62
N PHE A 353 -4.99 11.73 15.07
CA PHE A 353 -4.56 12.31 16.34
C PHE A 353 -4.12 13.77 16.14
N ASP A 354 -4.39 14.60 17.13
CA ASP A 354 -3.77 15.90 17.24
C ASP A 354 -2.33 15.80 17.81
N VAL A 355 -1.61 16.92 17.84
CA VAL A 355 -0.24 16.98 18.39
C VAL A 355 -0.15 16.67 19.88
N ASN A 356 -1.26 16.69 20.61
CA ASN A 356 -1.34 16.33 22.02
C ASN A 356 -1.68 14.85 22.23
N GLY A 357 -1.89 14.09 21.13
CA GLY A 357 -2.27 12.68 21.16
C GLY A 357 -3.75 12.43 21.42
N LEU A 358 -4.60 13.43 21.23
CA LEU A 358 -6.05 13.28 21.33
C LEU A 358 -6.63 12.92 19.95
N VAL A 359 -7.61 12.02 19.95
CA VAL A 359 -8.33 11.63 18.74
C VAL A 359 -9.27 12.75 18.32
N THR A 360 -9.20 13.16 17.06
CA THR A 360 -10.15 14.10 16.46
C THR A 360 -11.46 13.39 16.11
N GLU A 361 -12.60 14.08 16.22
CA GLU A 361 -13.91 13.47 15.91
C GLU A 361 -14.30 13.58 14.44
N ASN A 362 -13.69 14.49 13.70
CA ASN A 362 -14.11 14.88 12.36
C ASN A 362 -13.02 14.75 11.29
N ILE A 363 -11.79 14.36 11.67
CA ILE A 363 -10.68 14.16 10.72
C ILE A 363 -10.33 12.68 10.66
N PHE A 364 -10.33 12.12 9.46
CA PHE A 364 -10.02 10.73 9.17
C PHE A 364 -8.83 10.62 8.22
N VAL A 365 -8.17 9.46 8.23
CA VAL A 365 -6.97 9.22 7.43
C VAL A 365 -7.04 7.85 6.79
N ALA A 366 -6.64 7.74 5.53
CA ALA A 366 -6.56 6.44 4.85
C ALA A 366 -5.50 6.38 3.74
N GLY A 367 -5.00 5.19 3.46
CA GLY A 367 -4.01 4.90 2.43
C GLY A 367 -2.58 5.19 2.88
N ASP A 368 -1.67 5.40 1.91
CA ASP A 368 -0.23 5.47 2.16
C ASP A 368 0.20 6.61 3.09
N VAL A 369 -0.64 7.63 3.28
CA VAL A 369 -0.39 8.74 4.21
C VAL A 369 -0.70 8.36 5.66
N ALA A 370 -1.48 7.31 5.87
CA ALA A 370 -1.93 6.89 7.20
C ALA A 370 -0.83 6.13 7.96
N ARG A 371 -0.80 6.38 9.26
CA ARG A 371 0.00 5.62 10.22
C ARG A 371 -0.91 5.19 11.36
N PHE A 372 -1.11 3.88 11.52
CA PHE A 372 -2.15 3.33 12.39
C PHE A 372 -1.65 2.16 13.23
N PRO A 373 -2.20 1.94 14.47
CA PRO A 373 -1.82 0.83 15.33
C PRO A 373 -2.48 -0.47 14.88
N HIS A 374 -1.75 -1.59 14.97
CA HIS A 374 -2.31 -2.90 14.65
C HIS A 374 -2.05 -3.92 15.78
N PRO A 375 -3.08 -4.63 16.29
CA PRO A 375 -2.95 -5.49 17.48
C PRO A 375 -2.00 -6.68 17.26
N VAL A 376 -1.96 -7.28 16.08
CA VAL A 376 -1.05 -8.40 15.76
C VAL A 376 0.41 -7.98 15.90
N TYR A 377 0.72 -6.70 15.69
CA TYR A 377 2.07 -6.12 15.77
C TYR A 377 2.25 -5.27 17.02
N GLU A 378 1.69 -5.74 18.15
CA GLU A 378 1.86 -5.13 19.48
C GLU A 378 1.47 -3.65 19.52
N TYR A 379 0.47 -3.28 18.74
CA TYR A 379 0.00 -1.90 18.56
C TYR A 379 1.08 -0.94 18.05
N GLN A 380 2.14 -1.47 17.42
CA GLN A 380 3.06 -0.61 16.68
C GLN A 380 2.32 0.10 15.55
N PHE A 381 2.72 1.34 15.31
CA PHE A 381 2.14 2.14 14.23
C PHE A 381 2.72 1.68 12.89
N LEU A 382 1.89 1.07 12.07
CA LEU A 382 2.24 0.68 10.71
C LEU A 382 2.07 1.87 9.76
N ALA A 383 3.02 2.05 8.86
CA ALA A 383 2.97 3.00 7.75
C ALA A 383 3.20 2.20 6.45
N LEU A 384 2.11 1.84 5.78
CA LEU A 384 2.11 0.88 4.68
C LEU A 384 1.78 1.56 3.34
N GLU A 385 2.54 1.23 2.32
CA GLU A 385 2.32 1.67 0.92
C GLU A 385 1.70 0.53 0.11
N HIS A 386 0.64 -0.08 0.63
CA HIS A 386 0.02 -1.27 0.04
C HIS A 386 -1.35 -0.94 -0.55
N TRP A 387 -1.57 -1.36 -1.79
CA TRP A 387 -2.82 -1.18 -2.51
C TRP A 387 -4.03 -1.73 -1.73
N GLY A 388 -3.94 -2.96 -1.21
CA GLY A 388 -4.99 -3.58 -0.41
C GLY A 388 -5.30 -2.80 0.87
N ASN A 389 -4.26 -2.29 1.56
CA ASN A 389 -4.43 -1.44 2.74
C ASN A 389 -5.18 -0.14 2.39
N ALA A 390 -4.81 0.52 1.29
CA ALA A 390 -5.48 1.76 0.86
C ALA A 390 -6.98 1.54 0.62
N VAL A 391 -7.36 0.40 0.04
CA VAL A 391 -8.77 0.04 -0.21
C VAL A 391 -9.52 -0.23 1.08
N THR A 392 -9.02 -1.13 1.92
CA THR A 392 -9.73 -1.56 3.14
C THR A 392 -9.80 -0.46 4.18
N GLN A 393 -8.73 0.32 4.35
CA GLN A 393 -8.69 1.43 5.27
C GLN A 393 -9.63 2.57 4.85
N ALA A 394 -9.69 2.88 3.55
CA ALA A 394 -10.62 3.87 3.02
C ALA A 394 -12.09 3.49 3.25
N GLN A 395 -12.43 2.20 3.16
CA GLN A 395 -13.77 1.71 3.45
C GLN A 395 -14.13 1.86 4.93
N VAL A 396 -13.20 1.50 5.84
CA VAL A 396 -13.38 1.69 7.29
C VAL A 396 -13.51 3.17 7.62
N ALA A 397 -12.65 4.03 7.09
CA ALA A 397 -12.72 5.46 7.31
C ALA A 397 -14.06 6.04 6.84
N ALA A 398 -14.49 5.72 5.62
CA ALA A 398 -15.76 6.19 5.06
C ALA A 398 -16.96 5.75 5.88
N HIS A 399 -17.02 4.46 6.26
CA HIS A 399 -18.06 3.96 7.16
C HIS A 399 -18.08 4.73 8.49
N ASN A 400 -16.92 4.92 9.11
CA ASN A 400 -16.80 5.59 10.39
C ASN A 400 -17.14 7.09 10.33
N MET A 401 -16.93 7.72 9.16
CA MET A 401 -17.30 9.12 8.93
C MET A 401 -18.81 9.37 9.03
N ILE A 402 -19.65 8.40 8.75
CA ILE A 402 -21.11 8.55 8.76
C ILE A 402 -21.78 7.76 9.88
N SER A 403 -21.03 6.89 10.56
CA SER A 403 -21.55 6.02 11.61
C SER A 403 -21.56 6.68 12.98
N ALA A 404 -22.46 6.21 13.83
CA ALA A 404 -22.42 6.47 15.26
C ALA A 404 -21.17 5.85 15.89
N GLU A 405 -20.68 6.39 16.97
CA GLU A 405 -19.51 5.90 17.67
C GLU A 405 -19.60 4.40 18.00
N SER A 406 -20.75 3.94 18.50
CA SER A 406 -21.00 2.53 18.81
C SER A 406 -21.07 1.59 17.60
N ALA A 407 -21.18 2.14 16.39
CA ALA A 407 -21.25 1.38 15.13
C ALA A 407 -19.97 1.49 14.29
N ARG A 408 -18.94 2.19 14.79
CA ARG A 408 -17.65 2.33 14.09
C ARG A 408 -16.88 1.02 14.07
N TRP A 409 -16.17 0.80 12.99
CA TRP A 409 -15.33 -0.37 12.76
C TRP A 409 -13.86 -0.07 13.02
N PRO A 410 -13.11 -1.01 13.58
CA PRO A 410 -11.66 -0.93 13.58
C PRO A 410 -11.10 -1.43 12.25
N HIS A 411 -10.00 -0.83 11.79
CA HIS A 411 -9.18 -1.34 10.69
C HIS A 411 -8.21 -2.40 11.22
N LEU A 412 -8.53 -3.68 10.98
CA LEU A 412 -7.78 -4.84 11.48
C LEU A 412 -7.35 -5.78 10.35
N SER A 413 -7.44 -5.34 9.10
CA SER A 413 -7.01 -6.15 7.96
C SER A 413 -5.50 -6.37 8.00
N LEU A 414 -5.07 -7.62 7.88
CA LEU A 414 -3.65 -7.91 7.73
C LEU A 414 -3.12 -7.27 6.45
N PRO A 415 -1.93 -6.69 6.48
CA PRO A 415 -1.29 -6.13 5.29
C PRO A 415 -1.03 -7.21 4.24
N VAL A 416 -1.33 -6.89 2.99
CA VAL A 416 -1.05 -7.75 1.84
C VAL A 416 -0.38 -6.91 0.78
N PHE A 417 0.69 -7.43 0.17
CA PHE A 417 1.29 -6.82 -1.00
C PHE A 417 1.67 -7.88 -2.03
N TRP A 418 1.93 -7.44 -3.26
CA TRP A 418 2.47 -8.26 -4.33
C TRP A 418 3.47 -7.48 -5.18
N SER A 419 4.33 -8.22 -5.84
CA SER A 419 5.26 -7.72 -6.85
C SER A 419 5.50 -8.80 -7.90
N ALA A 420 5.52 -8.42 -9.17
CA ALA A 420 5.89 -9.32 -10.26
C ALA A 420 7.22 -8.83 -10.84
N GLN A 421 8.23 -9.69 -10.84
CA GLN A 421 9.56 -9.36 -11.32
C GLN A 421 10.30 -10.61 -11.80
N PHE A 422 10.97 -10.51 -12.93
CA PHE A 422 11.75 -11.62 -13.53
C PHE A 422 10.96 -12.93 -13.68
N GLY A 423 9.67 -12.82 -14.04
CA GLY A 423 8.79 -13.98 -14.21
C GLY A 423 8.31 -14.63 -12.91
N VAL A 424 8.64 -14.07 -11.74
CA VAL A 424 8.23 -14.58 -10.42
C VAL A 424 7.23 -13.64 -9.77
N ASN A 425 6.12 -14.18 -9.26
CA ASN A 425 5.15 -13.46 -8.45
C ASN A 425 5.50 -13.58 -6.97
N ILE A 426 5.84 -12.46 -6.36
CA ILE A 426 6.09 -12.37 -4.92
C ILE A 426 4.83 -11.82 -4.28
N LYS A 427 4.21 -12.57 -3.36
CA LYS A 427 3.04 -12.13 -2.60
C LYS A 427 3.30 -12.31 -1.10
N SER A 428 2.75 -11.43 -0.29
CA SER A 428 2.94 -11.45 1.16
C SER A 428 1.63 -11.20 1.88
N VAL A 429 1.49 -11.83 3.03
CA VAL A 429 0.51 -11.51 4.06
C VAL A 429 1.23 -11.25 5.39
N GLY A 430 0.79 -10.23 6.10
CA GLY A 430 1.45 -9.77 7.32
C GLY A 430 2.62 -8.81 7.07
N VAL A 431 3.42 -8.58 8.11
CA VAL A 431 4.54 -7.61 8.10
C VAL A 431 5.85 -8.35 8.36
N PRO A 432 6.60 -8.74 7.30
CA PRO A 432 7.88 -9.46 7.46
C PRO A 432 8.90 -8.69 8.29
N THR A 433 8.86 -7.35 8.21
CA THR A 433 9.78 -6.47 8.94
C THR A 433 9.51 -6.36 10.45
N PHE A 434 8.46 -7.01 10.95
CA PHE A 434 8.20 -7.17 12.39
C PHE A 434 8.82 -8.46 12.96
N ALA A 435 9.52 -9.25 12.15
CA ALA A 435 10.00 -10.58 12.54
C ALA A 435 11.46 -10.58 13.01
N ASP A 436 11.78 -11.50 13.89
CA ASP A 436 13.13 -11.83 14.32
C ASP A 436 13.71 -12.98 13.50
N GLU A 437 12.86 -13.91 13.09
CA GLU A 437 13.23 -15.19 12.50
C GLU A 437 12.42 -15.47 11.24
N VAL A 438 12.99 -16.29 10.35
CA VAL A 438 12.34 -16.74 9.13
C VAL A 438 12.67 -18.20 8.85
N VAL A 439 11.73 -18.91 8.23
CA VAL A 439 11.89 -20.30 7.81
C VAL A 439 11.30 -20.52 6.44
N ILE A 440 11.92 -21.34 5.60
CA ILE A 440 11.29 -21.82 4.37
C ILE A 440 10.39 -23.00 4.77
N ALA A 441 9.08 -22.75 4.74
CA ALA A 441 8.09 -23.69 5.23
C ALA A 441 7.54 -24.64 4.15
N GLN A 442 7.48 -24.19 2.89
CA GLN A 442 7.07 -25.01 1.75
C GLN A 442 7.94 -24.74 0.53
N GLY A 443 8.01 -25.74 -0.36
CA GLY A 443 8.62 -25.61 -1.67
C GLY A 443 10.14 -25.66 -1.68
N SER A 444 10.74 -25.11 -2.73
CA SER A 444 12.18 -25.17 -3.01
C SER A 444 12.70 -23.78 -3.42
N VAL A 445 13.71 -23.31 -2.71
CA VAL A 445 14.44 -22.07 -3.04
C VAL A 445 15.15 -22.22 -4.40
N ALA A 446 15.70 -23.43 -4.69
CA ALA A 446 16.39 -23.68 -5.95
C ALA A 446 15.45 -23.56 -7.16
N GLU A 447 14.18 -23.90 -6.99
CA GLU A 447 13.16 -23.78 -8.03
C GLU A 447 12.50 -22.38 -8.06
N ARG A 448 12.89 -21.45 -7.17
CA ARG A 448 12.26 -20.14 -6.99
C ARG A 448 10.75 -20.24 -6.68
N ARG A 449 10.31 -21.36 -6.11
CA ARG A 449 8.92 -21.66 -5.75
C ARG A 449 8.84 -22.12 -4.33
N PHE A 450 8.60 -21.19 -3.39
CA PHE A 450 8.62 -21.48 -1.96
C PHE A 450 7.75 -20.50 -1.16
N VAL A 451 7.52 -20.84 0.10
CA VAL A 451 6.94 -19.94 1.11
C VAL A 451 7.93 -19.75 2.24
N ALA A 452 8.28 -18.50 2.51
CA ALA A 452 9.00 -18.07 3.68
C ALA A 452 8.01 -17.61 4.76
N VAL A 453 8.08 -18.19 5.95
CA VAL A 453 7.24 -17.84 7.10
C VAL A 453 8.10 -17.13 8.13
N TYR A 454 7.59 -16.04 8.66
CA TYR A 454 8.29 -15.14 9.56
C TYR A 454 7.69 -15.23 10.97
N GLY A 455 8.54 -15.17 11.97
CA GLY A 455 8.17 -15.24 13.37
C GLY A 455 8.73 -14.11 14.21
N HIS A 456 7.97 -13.74 15.23
CA HIS A 456 8.38 -12.81 16.26
C HIS A 456 7.97 -13.37 17.62
N GLN A 457 8.94 -13.49 18.56
CA GLN A 457 8.70 -14.00 19.90
C GLN A 457 7.91 -15.33 19.91
N GLY A 458 8.26 -16.25 19.01
CA GLY A 458 7.66 -17.59 18.94
C GLY A 458 6.25 -17.63 18.32
N ARG A 459 5.78 -16.57 17.62
CA ARG A 459 4.51 -16.50 16.92
C ARG A 459 4.70 -16.15 15.45
N ILE A 460 3.87 -16.68 14.57
CA ILE A 460 3.87 -16.34 13.13
C ILE A 460 3.33 -14.92 12.96
N THR A 461 4.06 -14.08 12.23
CA THR A 461 3.71 -12.66 11.99
C THR A 461 3.58 -12.29 10.53
N ALA A 462 4.19 -13.07 9.62
CA ALA A 462 4.04 -12.87 8.18
C ALA A 462 4.36 -14.15 7.40
N ALA A 463 3.93 -14.18 6.15
CA ALA A 463 4.37 -15.16 5.17
C ALA A 463 4.57 -14.49 3.81
N VAL A 464 5.62 -14.91 3.10
CA VAL A 464 5.97 -14.43 1.76
C VAL A 464 6.09 -15.62 0.82
N ALA A 465 5.34 -15.59 -0.26
CA ALA A 465 5.31 -16.64 -1.26
C ALA A 465 6.02 -16.18 -2.55
N PHE A 466 6.87 -17.02 -3.08
CA PHE A 466 7.43 -16.94 -4.43
C PHE A 466 6.73 -18.00 -5.28
N ASP A 467 5.82 -17.59 -6.17
CA ASP A 467 4.96 -18.46 -7.00
C ASP A 467 4.22 -19.59 -6.23
N GLN A 468 3.94 -19.37 -4.93
CA GLN A 468 3.26 -20.29 -4.04
C GLN A 468 2.13 -19.60 -3.25
N ALA A 469 1.44 -18.64 -3.87
CA ALA A 469 0.41 -17.83 -3.21
C ALA A 469 -0.73 -18.65 -2.61
N MET A 470 -0.96 -19.88 -3.08
CA MET A 470 -1.99 -20.78 -2.56
C MET A 470 -1.89 -21.08 -1.05
N TRP A 471 -0.70 -20.88 -0.46
CA TRP A 471 -0.47 -21.09 0.96
C TRP A 471 -0.77 -19.87 1.83
N LEU A 472 -0.94 -18.69 1.24
CA LEU A 472 -1.03 -17.45 2.03
C LEU A 472 -2.30 -17.35 2.86
N ASP A 473 -3.44 -17.89 2.40
CA ASP A 473 -4.66 -17.95 3.21
C ASP A 473 -4.48 -18.77 4.48
N PHE A 474 -3.80 -19.91 4.33
CA PHE A 474 -3.48 -20.73 5.50
C PHE A 474 -2.65 -19.93 6.50
N TYR A 475 -1.61 -19.22 6.03
CA TYR A 475 -0.78 -18.43 6.92
C TYR A 475 -1.47 -17.17 7.43
N GLN A 476 -2.37 -16.59 6.66
CA GLN A 476 -3.23 -15.51 7.15
C GLN A 476 -4.01 -15.97 8.40
N ALA A 477 -4.68 -17.11 8.31
CA ALA A 477 -5.40 -17.67 9.44
C ALA A 477 -4.48 -17.99 10.63
N GLN A 478 -3.24 -18.46 10.38
CA GLN A 478 -2.26 -18.74 11.44
C GLN A 478 -1.81 -17.45 12.14
N ILE A 479 -1.59 -16.35 11.38
CA ILE A 479 -1.25 -15.04 11.94
C ILE A 479 -2.39 -14.50 12.81
N GLU A 480 -3.63 -14.57 12.30
CA GLU A 480 -4.82 -14.12 13.03
C GLU A 480 -5.05 -14.90 14.34
N GLN A 481 -4.66 -16.17 14.36
CA GLN A 481 -4.76 -17.05 15.53
C GLN A 481 -3.53 -16.97 16.45
N ALA A 482 -2.55 -16.12 16.14
CA ALA A 482 -1.28 -16.05 16.86
C ALA A 482 -0.57 -17.41 16.99
N ALA A 483 -0.60 -18.21 15.92
CA ALA A 483 -0.07 -19.56 15.89
C ALA A 483 1.44 -19.60 16.21
N PRO A 484 1.93 -20.71 16.81
CA PRO A 484 3.33 -20.85 17.16
C PRO A 484 4.28 -20.79 15.95
N PHE A 485 5.43 -20.18 16.13
CA PHE A 485 6.55 -20.22 15.19
C PHE A 485 7.69 -21.08 15.77
N PRO A 486 8.40 -21.90 14.98
CA PRO A 486 8.14 -22.20 13.57
C PRO A 486 6.87 -23.04 13.36
N PRO A 487 6.30 -23.09 12.14
CA PRO A 487 5.18 -23.97 11.82
C PRO A 487 5.51 -25.42 12.18
N GLY A 488 4.53 -26.16 12.73
CA GLY A 488 4.72 -27.52 13.20
C GLY A 488 5.22 -28.48 12.11
N PRO A 489 5.92 -29.57 12.48
CA PRO A 489 6.36 -30.60 11.54
C PRO A 489 5.16 -31.34 10.92
N GLY A 490 5.30 -31.78 9.66
CA GLY A 490 4.28 -32.59 8.96
C GLY A 490 3.33 -31.80 8.07
N MET A 491 3.59 -30.53 7.83
CA MET A 491 2.83 -29.76 6.84
C MET A 491 3.11 -30.27 5.41
N VAL A 492 2.06 -30.37 4.60
CA VAL A 492 2.15 -30.79 3.19
C VAL A 492 3.11 -29.86 2.45
N GLY A 493 4.11 -30.42 1.77
CA GLY A 493 5.10 -29.66 1.00
C GLY A 493 6.24 -29.05 1.82
N ALA A 494 6.34 -29.38 3.12
CA ALA A 494 7.47 -28.96 3.94
C ALA A 494 8.78 -29.60 3.43
N PRO A 495 9.90 -28.84 3.37
CA PRO A 495 11.21 -29.41 3.06
C PRO A 495 11.62 -30.41 4.13
N ALA A 496 12.46 -31.39 3.72
CA ALA A 496 12.93 -32.47 4.61
C ALA A 496 13.67 -31.96 5.87
N HIS A 497 14.25 -30.77 5.80
CA HIS A 497 14.93 -30.09 6.89
C HIS A 497 14.53 -28.61 6.90
N THR A 498 13.78 -28.22 7.92
CA THR A 498 13.37 -26.84 8.15
C THR A 498 14.35 -26.18 9.09
N GLN A 499 15.17 -25.27 8.59
CA GLN A 499 16.12 -24.51 9.38
C GLN A 499 15.56 -23.13 9.66
N VAL A 500 15.44 -22.77 10.94
CA VAL A 500 15.13 -21.41 11.37
C VAL A 500 16.37 -20.54 11.17
N MET A 501 16.19 -19.42 10.54
CA MET A 501 17.25 -18.45 10.22
C MET A 501 16.86 -17.08 10.79
N PRO A 502 17.82 -16.20 11.13
CA PRO A 502 17.51 -14.80 11.41
C PRO A 502 16.79 -14.15 10.21
N ALA A 503 15.73 -13.42 10.46
CA ALA A 503 15.06 -12.64 9.42
C ALA A 503 15.97 -11.52 8.92
N ASP A 504 16.81 -11.00 9.81
CA ASP A 504 17.84 -9.99 9.54
C ASP A 504 17.24 -8.77 8.84
N VAL A 505 16.11 -8.31 9.38
CA VAL A 505 15.40 -7.12 8.93
C VAL A 505 16.06 -5.88 9.53
N PRO A 506 16.24 -4.81 8.75
CA PRO A 506 16.81 -3.58 9.27
C PRO A 506 15.93 -2.99 10.39
N GLU A 507 16.52 -2.54 11.48
CA GLU A 507 15.86 -1.91 12.64
C GLU A 507 14.97 -0.68 12.28
N ARG A 508 14.88 -0.31 11.02
CA ARG A 508 14.16 0.88 10.53
C ARG A 508 12.64 0.84 10.63
N MET A 509 12.08 -0.30 11.00
CA MET A 509 10.62 -0.39 11.15
C MET A 509 10.08 0.26 12.42
N SER A 510 10.93 0.70 13.29
CA SER A 510 10.47 1.32 14.50
C SER A 510 10.53 2.85 14.43
N PRO A 511 9.49 3.53 13.96
CA PRO A 511 9.17 4.84 14.48
C PRO A 511 8.54 4.72 15.88
N ALA A 512 8.59 3.56 16.51
CA ALA A 512 8.40 3.38 17.94
C ALA A 512 9.36 4.24 18.78
N HIS A 513 10.30 4.89 18.16
CA HIS A 513 11.17 5.87 18.78
C HIS A 513 10.41 7.09 19.28
N GLY A 514 9.31 6.90 19.95
CA GLY A 514 8.76 8.01 20.66
C GLY A 514 7.28 8.02 20.99
N ALA A 515 6.48 7.07 20.58
CA ALA A 515 5.09 7.06 21.02
C ALA A 515 4.62 5.66 21.42
N THR A 516 4.22 5.50 22.66
CA THR A 516 3.51 4.32 23.14
C THR A 516 2.03 4.68 23.24
N VAL A 517 1.17 3.85 22.65
CA VAL A 517 -0.27 3.98 22.85
C VAL A 517 -0.58 3.42 24.24
N VAL A 518 -1.04 4.27 25.12
CA VAL A 518 -1.54 3.85 26.45
C VAL A 518 -3.05 3.85 26.39
N VAL A 519 -3.65 2.68 26.54
CA VAL A 519 -5.10 2.53 26.69
C VAL A 519 -5.40 2.54 28.19
N THR A 520 -6.11 3.55 28.67
CA THR A 520 -6.58 3.64 30.07
C THR A 520 -8.10 3.52 30.11
N GLY A 521 -8.62 2.84 31.14
CA GLY A 521 -10.04 2.61 31.34
C GLY A 521 -10.42 1.13 31.22
N HIS A 522 -11.17 0.61 32.20
CA HIS A 522 -11.62 -0.78 32.27
C HIS A 522 -12.93 -1.03 31.51
N ASN A 523 -13.74 0.03 31.34
CA ASN A 523 -15.00 -0.02 30.60
C ASN A 523 -14.84 0.57 29.18
N PRO A 524 -15.57 0.05 28.17
CA PRO A 524 -15.56 0.60 26.82
C PRO A 524 -15.83 2.11 26.75
N ASP A 525 -16.70 2.60 27.60
CA ASP A 525 -17.11 4.02 27.66
C ASP A 525 -16.08 4.94 28.33
N GLU A 526 -15.13 4.37 29.07
CA GLU A 526 -14.06 5.10 29.78
C GLU A 526 -12.69 4.96 29.10
N ARG A 527 -12.60 4.16 28.04
CA ARG A 527 -11.32 3.92 27.36
C ARG A 527 -10.81 5.20 26.72
N ARG A 528 -9.67 5.66 27.21
CA ARG A 528 -8.89 6.75 26.61
C ARG A 528 -7.62 6.17 26.01
N VAL A 529 -7.37 6.50 24.76
CA VAL A 529 -6.14 6.15 24.05
C VAL A 529 -5.25 7.39 24.08
N THR A 530 -4.08 7.28 24.71
CA THR A 530 -3.13 8.39 24.82
C THR A 530 -1.81 7.98 24.17
N LEU A 531 -1.28 8.83 23.30
CA LEU A 531 0.08 8.71 22.80
C LEU A 531 1.05 9.25 23.85
N VAL A 532 1.86 8.38 24.43
CA VAL A 532 2.93 8.78 25.36
C VAL A 532 4.26 8.78 24.60
N ARG A 533 4.89 9.94 24.46
CA ARG A 533 6.26 10.01 23.96
C ARG A 533 7.20 9.41 25.01
N ARG A 534 7.97 8.39 24.63
CA ARG A 534 9.16 8.03 25.38
C ARG A 534 10.18 9.16 25.19
N ARG A 535 10.62 9.74 26.29
CA ARG A 535 11.73 10.70 26.32
C ARG A 535 13.06 10.01 26.05
#